data_ab489a09ad70e7b003df76f48ef11e75
#
_entry.id   ab489a09ad70e7b003df76f48ef11e75
#
_cell.length_a   1.000
_cell.length_b   1.000
_cell.length_c   1.000
_cell.angle_alpha   90.00
_cell.angle_beta   90.00
_cell.angle_gamma   90.00
#
_symmetry.space_group_name_H-M   'P 1'
#
loop_
_entity.id
_entity.type
_entity.pdbx_description
1 polymer ?
#
loop_
_entity_poly.entity_id
_entity_poly.type
_entity_poly.pdbx_seq_one_letter_code
_entity_poly.pdbx_strand_id
1 'polypeptide(L)'
;MKSGIFDFLLVIPISKSIIYLGDVLLNNIALGVILITILINIIILPIMIKSTVSQQKMQLIQPEMERIQNKYKGRKDQTSQMRMSAEIQALYKKNDISMLASFTTFLTLPIMFAMWQAVQRIEILYQTNMFGINLGAKPIDHVFKFEIAYIVLLTIVALTQYFAMKINTIMSRRNTKYRETSQMQSMNMMNNFMTLFIIYFAAIMPAAMSLYWMTTNIITIVRTWYIYIYHVEKAQKEVDQANTNYLTKRQNKNK
;
A
#
# COMPACT_ATOMS: atom_id res chain seq x y z
N MET A 1 -27.20 -9.98 -14.79
CA MET A 1 -26.07 -9.17 -15.33
C MET A 1 -25.06 -10.12 -15.94
N LYS A 2 -24.60 -9.88 -17.17
CA LYS A 2 -23.53 -10.71 -17.77
C LYS A 2 -22.27 -10.49 -16.91
N SER A 3 -21.77 -11.56 -16.30
CA SER A 3 -20.54 -11.55 -15.53
C SER A 3 -19.38 -11.21 -16.46
N GLY A 4 -18.73 -10.06 -16.24
CA GLY A 4 -17.54 -9.69 -17.00
C GLY A 4 -16.33 -10.54 -16.59
N ILE A 5 -15.24 -10.47 -17.37
CA ILE A 5 -13.98 -11.17 -17.06
C ILE A 5 -13.51 -10.88 -15.64
N PHE A 6 -13.66 -9.65 -15.16
CA PHE A 6 -13.31 -9.23 -13.80
C PHE A 6 -14.13 -9.98 -12.73
N ASP A 7 -15.43 -10.13 -12.96
CA ASP A 7 -16.32 -10.89 -12.08
C ASP A 7 -15.89 -12.34 -11.97
N PHE A 8 -15.63 -12.97 -13.13
CA PHE A 8 -15.25 -14.37 -13.18
C PHE A 8 -13.89 -14.65 -12.53
N LEU A 9 -12.91 -13.77 -12.76
CA LEU A 9 -11.54 -13.99 -12.29
C LEU A 9 -11.32 -13.60 -10.83
N LEU A 10 -12.03 -12.59 -10.31
CA LEU A 10 -11.77 -12.05 -8.98
C LEU A 10 -13.00 -12.08 -8.07
N VAL A 11 -14.13 -11.50 -8.48
CA VAL A 11 -15.26 -11.31 -7.57
C VAL A 11 -15.91 -12.64 -7.16
N ILE A 12 -16.17 -13.53 -8.12
CA ILE A 12 -16.81 -14.85 -7.85
C ILE A 12 -15.91 -15.74 -6.97
N PRO A 13 -14.61 -15.93 -7.29
CA PRO A 13 -13.73 -16.71 -6.41
C PRO A 13 -13.65 -16.13 -5.00
N ILE A 14 -13.50 -14.80 -4.86
CA ILE A 14 -13.43 -14.15 -3.56
C ILE A 14 -14.73 -14.34 -2.78
N SER A 15 -15.90 -14.10 -3.38
CA SER A 15 -17.19 -14.28 -2.72
C SER A 15 -17.40 -15.71 -2.23
N LYS A 16 -17.12 -16.70 -3.09
CA LYS A 16 -17.23 -18.12 -2.73
C LYS A 16 -16.26 -18.50 -1.61
N SER A 17 -15.03 -17.98 -1.66
CA SER A 17 -14.02 -18.23 -0.63
C SER A 17 -14.41 -17.61 0.71
N ILE A 18 -15.01 -16.42 0.73
CA ILE A 18 -15.51 -15.79 1.96
C ILE A 18 -16.57 -16.68 2.61
N ILE A 19 -17.55 -17.13 1.82
CA ILE A 19 -18.63 -17.98 2.32
C ILE A 19 -18.06 -19.31 2.82
N TYR A 20 -17.28 -20.02 2.02
CA TYR A 20 -16.67 -21.30 2.39
C TYR A 20 -15.83 -21.21 3.65
N LEU A 21 -14.96 -20.21 3.75
CA LEU A 21 -14.13 -20.01 4.94
C LEU A 21 -14.96 -19.60 6.15
N GLY A 22 -16.02 -18.84 5.96
CA GLY A 22 -16.95 -18.48 7.02
C GLY A 22 -17.71 -19.70 7.56
N ASP A 23 -18.17 -20.58 6.68
CA ASP A 23 -18.90 -21.81 7.04
C ASP A 23 -18.00 -22.79 7.81
N VAL A 24 -16.75 -22.99 7.35
CA VAL A 24 -15.76 -23.85 8.01
C VAL A 24 -15.32 -23.30 9.36
N LEU A 25 -15.31 -21.97 9.52
CA LEU A 25 -14.84 -21.29 10.74
C LEU A 25 -16.02 -20.80 11.58
N LEU A 26 -16.56 -21.70 12.39
CA LEU A 26 -17.57 -21.39 13.40
C LEU A 26 -18.85 -20.77 12.81
N ASN A 27 -19.17 -21.00 11.52
CA ASN A 27 -20.29 -20.36 10.82
C ASN A 27 -20.25 -18.82 10.92
N ASN A 28 -19.05 -18.23 10.84
CA ASN A 28 -18.86 -16.80 10.99
C ASN A 28 -18.28 -16.17 9.73
N ILE A 29 -19.12 -15.53 8.94
CA ILE A 29 -18.72 -14.88 7.68
C ILE A 29 -17.71 -13.73 7.90
N ALA A 30 -17.71 -13.09 9.07
CA ALA A 30 -16.69 -12.08 9.38
C ALA A 30 -15.28 -12.68 9.39
N LEU A 31 -15.11 -13.88 9.95
CA LEU A 31 -13.85 -14.61 9.89
C LEU A 31 -13.49 -14.99 8.45
N GLY A 32 -14.47 -15.31 7.61
CA GLY A 32 -14.26 -15.53 6.18
C GLY A 32 -13.68 -14.30 5.48
N VAL A 33 -14.20 -13.10 5.75
CA VAL A 33 -13.65 -11.83 5.22
C VAL A 33 -12.21 -11.61 5.69
N ILE A 34 -11.94 -11.81 6.98
CA ILE A 34 -10.60 -11.63 7.55
C ILE A 34 -9.61 -12.62 6.92
N LEU A 35 -9.96 -13.89 6.84
CA LEU A 35 -9.05 -14.93 6.33
C LEU A 35 -8.77 -14.78 4.85
N ILE A 36 -9.78 -14.51 4.01
CA ILE A 36 -9.52 -14.27 2.59
C ILE A 36 -8.63 -13.04 2.39
N THR A 37 -8.80 -12.01 3.22
CA THR A 37 -7.93 -10.84 3.21
C THR A 37 -6.48 -11.22 3.53
N ILE A 38 -6.25 -12.05 4.53
CA ILE A 38 -4.93 -12.55 4.89
C ILE A 38 -4.34 -13.38 3.74
N LEU A 39 -5.10 -14.32 3.18
CA LEU A 39 -4.66 -15.19 2.07
C LEU A 39 -4.26 -14.37 0.83
N ILE A 40 -5.08 -13.41 0.43
CA ILE A 40 -4.75 -12.50 -0.69
C ILE A 40 -3.44 -11.75 -0.40
N ASN A 41 -3.27 -11.21 0.80
CA ASN A 41 -2.05 -10.50 1.18
C ASN A 41 -0.82 -11.42 1.22
N ILE A 42 -0.96 -12.69 1.57
CA ILE A 42 0.13 -13.67 1.50
C ILE A 42 0.50 -13.95 0.04
N ILE A 43 -0.48 -14.13 -0.85
CA ILE A 43 -0.25 -14.39 -2.27
C ILE A 43 0.52 -13.23 -2.93
N ILE A 44 0.16 -11.99 -2.62
CA ILE A 44 0.82 -10.81 -3.19
C ILE A 44 2.10 -10.40 -2.44
N LEU A 45 2.40 -11.03 -1.29
CA LEU A 45 3.52 -10.67 -0.43
C LEU A 45 4.87 -10.57 -1.17
N PRO A 46 5.29 -11.51 -2.03
CA PRO A 46 6.58 -11.41 -2.73
C PRO A 46 6.66 -10.18 -3.63
N ILE A 47 5.56 -9.80 -4.27
CA ILE A 47 5.48 -8.59 -5.10
C ILE A 47 5.60 -7.35 -4.20
N MET A 48 4.91 -7.36 -3.06
CA MET A 48 4.94 -6.26 -2.10
C MET A 48 6.31 -6.07 -1.45
N ILE A 49 7.05 -7.14 -1.17
CA ILE A 49 8.43 -7.05 -0.66
C ILE A 49 9.31 -6.33 -1.68
N LYS A 50 9.33 -6.79 -2.93
CA LYS A 50 10.12 -6.17 -4.02
C LYS A 50 9.76 -4.69 -4.20
N SER A 51 8.47 -4.36 -4.17
CA SER A 51 7.98 -3.00 -4.29
C SER A 51 8.45 -2.12 -3.13
N THR A 52 8.29 -2.56 -1.90
CA THR A 52 8.69 -1.78 -0.72
C THR A 52 10.21 -1.55 -0.69
N VAL A 53 11.01 -2.57 -0.99
CA VAL A 53 12.48 -2.43 -1.10
C VAL A 53 12.86 -1.44 -2.19
N SER A 54 12.24 -1.53 -3.37
CA SER A 54 12.50 -0.57 -4.46
C SER A 54 12.10 0.86 -4.09
N GLN A 55 10.98 1.04 -3.40
CA GLN A 55 10.56 2.36 -2.90
C GLN A 55 11.57 2.93 -1.89
N GLN A 56 12.13 2.10 -1.02
CA GLN A 56 13.18 2.51 -0.08
C GLN A 56 14.47 2.91 -0.81
N LYS A 57 14.91 2.10 -1.78
CA LYS A 57 16.05 2.45 -2.64
C LYS A 57 15.82 3.78 -3.37
N MET A 58 14.60 4.01 -3.90
CA MET A 58 14.24 5.31 -4.53
C MET A 58 14.40 6.48 -3.56
N GLN A 59 13.99 6.33 -2.30
CA GLN A 59 14.15 7.38 -1.29
C GLN A 59 15.64 7.69 -1.02
N LEU A 60 16.49 6.68 -1.01
CA LEU A 60 17.93 6.85 -0.77
C LEU A 60 18.65 7.60 -1.91
N ILE A 61 18.20 7.44 -3.16
CA ILE A 61 18.79 8.09 -4.32
C ILE A 61 18.12 9.45 -4.68
N GLN A 62 17.13 9.89 -3.92
CA GLN A 62 16.44 11.16 -4.15
C GLN A 62 17.40 12.36 -4.32
N PRO A 63 18.43 12.53 -3.51
CA PRO A 63 19.36 13.65 -3.70
C PRO A 63 20.10 13.62 -5.05
N GLU A 64 20.40 12.43 -5.58
CA GLU A 64 21.00 12.26 -6.91
C GLU A 64 19.99 12.57 -8.01
N MET A 65 18.74 12.14 -7.83
CA MET A 65 17.64 12.47 -8.74
C MET A 65 17.39 13.98 -8.83
N GLU A 66 17.35 14.66 -7.69
CA GLU A 66 17.21 16.13 -7.64
C GLU A 66 18.37 16.84 -8.35
N ARG A 67 19.58 16.35 -8.24
CA ARG A 67 20.74 16.88 -9.00
C ARG A 67 20.56 16.75 -10.50
N ILE A 68 20.09 15.58 -10.96
CA ILE A 68 19.79 15.36 -12.39
C ILE A 68 18.67 16.30 -12.84
N GLN A 69 17.58 16.40 -12.12
CA GLN A 69 16.46 17.27 -12.45
C GLN A 69 16.90 18.75 -12.49
N ASN A 70 17.68 19.20 -11.53
CA ASN A 70 18.20 20.57 -11.49
C ASN A 70 19.16 20.88 -12.64
N LYS A 71 19.95 19.91 -13.12
CA LYS A 71 20.83 20.05 -14.30
C LYS A 71 20.04 20.41 -15.57
N TYR A 72 18.79 19.91 -15.67
CA TYR A 72 17.91 20.14 -16.82
C TYR A 72 16.81 21.16 -16.55
N LYS A 73 16.81 21.80 -15.37
CA LYS A 73 15.83 22.81 -14.97
C LYS A 73 15.83 23.98 -15.96
N GLY A 74 14.66 24.33 -16.46
CA GLY A 74 14.48 25.40 -17.44
C GLY A 74 14.68 24.99 -18.91
N ARG A 75 15.18 23.79 -19.19
CA ARG A 75 15.30 23.28 -20.56
C ARG A 75 14.03 22.53 -20.94
N LYS A 76 13.25 23.09 -21.88
CA LYS A 76 11.97 22.53 -22.33
C LYS A 76 12.09 21.76 -23.66
N ASP A 77 13.27 21.78 -24.28
CA ASP A 77 13.53 21.08 -25.52
C ASP A 77 13.44 19.56 -25.37
N GLN A 78 12.89 18.90 -26.35
CA GLN A 78 12.65 17.44 -26.34
C GLN A 78 13.94 16.66 -26.09
N THR A 79 15.05 17.08 -26.67
CA THR A 79 16.36 16.44 -26.51
C THR A 79 16.84 16.47 -25.06
N SER A 80 16.71 17.59 -24.36
CA SER A 80 17.06 17.71 -22.94
C SER A 80 16.16 16.86 -22.05
N GLN A 81 14.86 16.78 -22.35
CA GLN A 81 13.93 15.92 -21.61
C GLN A 81 14.26 14.44 -21.80
N MET A 82 14.61 14.02 -23.02
CA MET A 82 15.05 12.64 -23.29
C MET A 82 16.35 12.31 -22.55
N ARG A 83 17.33 13.23 -22.54
CA ARG A 83 18.59 13.05 -21.80
C ARG A 83 18.36 12.95 -20.28
N MET A 84 17.52 13.80 -19.73
CA MET A 84 17.13 13.74 -18.30
C MET A 84 16.50 12.38 -17.97
N SER A 85 15.54 11.93 -18.77
CA SER A 85 14.90 10.62 -18.58
C SER A 85 15.90 9.46 -18.67
N ALA A 86 16.84 9.53 -19.63
CA ALA A 86 17.89 8.51 -19.76
C ALA A 86 18.84 8.48 -18.55
N GLU A 87 19.25 9.65 -18.03
CA GLU A 87 20.08 9.73 -16.83
C GLU A 87 19.35 9.18 -15.58
N ILE A 88 18.06 9.47 -15.42
CA ILE A 88 17.25 8.92 -14.33
C ILE A 88 17.09 7.40 -14.46
N GLN A 89 16.83 6.89 -15.67
CA GLN A 89 16.75 5.45 -15.91
C GLN A 89 18.09 4.74 -15.63
N ALA A 90 19.20 5.34 -16.03
CA ALA A 90 20.52 4.83 -15.70
C ALA A 90 20.80 4.79 -14.20
N LEU A 91 20.33 5.81 -13.46
CA LEU A 91 20.42 5.85 -12.00
C LEU A 91 19.59 4.73 -11.36
N TYR A 92 18.36 4.48 -11.84
CA TYR A 92 17.53 3.38 -11.36
C TYR A 92 18.18 2.03 -11.64
N LYS A 93 18.68 1.82 -12.85
CA LYS A 93 19.37 0.59 -13.24
C LYS A 93 20.63 0.35 -12.41
N LYS A 94 21.42 1.40 -12.15
CA LYS A 94 22.63 1.33 -11.31
C LYS A 94 22.33 0.85 -9.89
N ASN A 95 21.17 1.22 -9.33
CA ASN A 95 20.76 0.90 -7.96
C ASN A 95 19.80 -0.29 -7.88
N ASP A 96 19.62 -1.03 -8.99
CA ASP A 96 18.70 -2.17 -9.09
C ASP A 96 17.29 -1.83 -8.57
N ILE A 97 16.75 -0.69 -9.04
CA ILE A 97 15.41 -0.22 -8.71
C ILE A 97 14.45 -0.67 -9.80
N SER A 98 13.47 -1.46 -9.42
CA SER A 98 12.42 -1.90 -10.34
C SER A 98 11.42 -0.77 -10.58
N MET A 99 11.26 -0.34 -11.82
CA MET A 99 10.19 0.60 -12.20
C MET A 99 8.78 0.01 -11.99
N LEU A 100 8.65 -1.32 -12.10
CA LEU A 100 7.38 -2.02 -11.82
C LEU A 100 6.94 -1.87 -10.37
N ALA A 101 7.87 -1.58 -9.45
CA ALA A 101 7.53 -1.35 -8.05
C ALA A 101 6.58 -0.15 -7.85
N SER A 102 6.66 0.84 -8.71
CA SER A 102 5.74 2.00 -8.70
C SER A 102 4.31 1.62 -9.08
N PHE A 103 4.12 0.55 -9.84
CA PHE A 103 2.81 0.07 -10.26
C PHE A 103 2.09 -0.80 -9.21
N THR A 104 2.74 -1.11 -8.09
CA THR A 104 2.13 -1.99 -7.06
C THR A 104 0.89 -1.35 -6.44
N THR A 105 0.84 -0.03 -6.35
CA THR A 105 -0.36 0.70 -5.91
C THR A 105 -1.55 0.40 -6.83
N PHE A 106 -1.32 0.27 -8.14
CA PHE A 106 -2.37 -0.09 -9.09
C PHE A 106 -2.83 -1.55 -8.96
N LEU A 107 -2.00 -2.44 -8.41
CA LEU A 107 -2.40 -3.82 -8.14
C LEU A 107 -3.41 -3.92 -6.99
N THR A 108 -3.33 -3.03 -6.02
CA THR A 108 -4.24 -3.04 -4.86
C THR A 108 -5.65 -2.56 -5.19
N LEU A 109 -5.81 -1.67 -6.18
CA LEU A 109 -7.11 -1.15 -6.59
C LEU A 109 -8.07 -2.24 -7.11
N PRO A 110 -7.69 -3.11 -8.07
CA PRO A 110 -8.56 -4.19 -8.51
C PRO A 110 -8.98 -5.13 -7.38
N ILE A 111 -8.06 -5.43 -6.44
CA ILE A 111 -8.35 -6.28 -5.28
C ILE A 111 -9.38 -5.60 -4.36
N MET A 112 -9.20 -4.32 -4.09
CA MET A 112 -10.14 -3.55 -3.29
C MET A 112 -11.54 -3.53 -3.92
N PHE A 113 -11.63 -3.28 -5.24
CA PHE A 113 -12.91 -3.31 -5.96
C PHE A 113 -13.54 -4.71 -5.99
N ALA A 114 -12.73 -5.75 -6.14
CA ALA A 114 -13.22 -7.13 -6.12
C ALA A 114 -13.76 -7.50 -4.74
N MET A 115 -13.06 -7.14 -3.66
CA MET A 115 -13.53 -7.32 -2.28
C MET A 115 -14.83 -6.54 -2.01
N TRP A 116 -14.90 -5.30 -2.45
CA TRP A 116 -16.11 -4.49 -2.32
C TRP A 116 -17.30 -5.14 -3.03
N GLN A 117 -17.16 -5.55 -4.29
CA GLN A 117 -18.22 -6.22 -5.03
C GLN A 117 -18.56 -7.58 -4.41
N ALA A 118 -17.57 -8.34 -3.92
CA ALA A 118 -17.79 -9.61 -3.27
C ALA A 118 -18.64 -9.46 -2.00
N VAL A 119 -18.28 -8.50 -1.14
CA VAL A 119 -19.02 -8.18 0.09
C VAL A 119 -20.46 -7.78 -0.21
N GLN A 120 -20.71 -6.99 -1.25
CA GLN A 120 -22.05 -6.55 -1.62
C GLN A 120 -22.95 -7.70 -2.14
N ARG A 121 -22.37 -8.76 -2.67
CA ARG A 121 -23.12 -9.92 -3.22
C ARG A 121 -23.40 -11.01 -2.19
N ILE A 122 -22.84 -10.94 -1.00
CA ILE A 122 -23.01 -11.93 0.06
C ILE A 122 -24.20 -11.51 0.93
N GLU A 123 -25.40 -11.99 0.60
CA GLU A 123 -26.64 -11.63 1.30
C GLU A 123 -26.60 -11.98 2.80
N ILE A 124 -26.00 -13.12 3.17
CA ILE A 124 -25.88 -13.55 4.56
C ILE A 124 -25.06 -12.57 5.42
N LEU A 125 -24.20 -11.76 4.81
CA LEU A 125 -23.44 -10.71 5.51
C LEU A 125 -24.35 -9.64 6.14
N TYR A 126 -25.49 -9.34 5.52
CA TYR A 126 -26.47 -8.37 6.02
C TYR A 126 -27.23 -8.87 7.25
N GLN A 127 -27.15 -10.17 7.53
CA GLN A 127 -27.75 -10.81 8.71
C GLN A 127 -26.73 -11.18 9.76
N THR A 128 -25.42 -11.07 9.44
CA THR A 128 -24.34 -11.44 10.35
C THR A 128 -24.01 -10.31 11.30
N ASN A 129 -24.02 -10.62 12.60
CA ASN A 129 -23.59 -9.71 13.66
C ASN A 129 -22.27 -10.20 14.27
N MET A 130 -21.34 -9.27 14.47
CA MET A 130 -20.08 -9.52 15.14
C MET A 130 -19.81 -8.41 16.15
N PHE A 131 -19.65 -8.77 17.43
CA PHE A 131 -19.43 -7.82 18.52
C PHE A 131 -20.45 -6.65 18.58
N GLY A 132 -21.72 -6.92 18.31
CA GLY A 132 -22.76 -5.91 18.26
C GLY A 132 -22.82 -5.07 16.98
N ILE A 133 -22.02 -5.42 15.97
CA ILE A 133 -21.99 -4.74 14.68
C ILE A 133 -22.66 -5.62 13.63
N ASN A 134 -23.72 -5.14 12.99
CA ASN A 134 -24.26 -5.77 11.80
C ASN A 134 -23.32 -5.46 10.61
N LEU A 135 -22.77 -6.51 9.98
CA LEU A 135 -21.75 -6.37 8.94
C LEU A 135 -22.29 -5.76 7.64
N GLY A 136 -23.58 -5.85 7.39
CA GLY A 136 -24.24 -5.22 6.24
C GLY A 136 -24.64 -3.77 6.48
N ALA A 137 -24.69 -3.31 7.74
CA ALA A 137 -25.08 -1.97 8.06
C ALA A 137 -23.99 -0.95 7.71
N LYS A 138 -24.41 0.28 7.40
CA LYS A 138 -23.50 1.41 7.19
C LYS A 138 -23.14 2.01 8.56
N PRO A 139 -21.86 2.05 8.94
CA PRO A 139 -21.45 2.56 10.25
C PRO A 139 -21.95 3.98 10.54
N ILE A 140 -22.01 4.85 9.52
CA ILE A 140 -22.44 6.25 9.69
C ILE A 140 -23.84 6.37 10.29
N ASP A 141 -24.77 5.49 9.88
CA ASP A 141 -26.16 5.53 10.34
C ASP A 141 -26.29 5.20 11.84
N HIS A 142 -25.35 4.41 12.36
CA HIS A 142 -25.27 3.98 13.76
C HIS A 142 -24.44 4.93 14.63
N VAL A 143 -23.43 5.57 14.06
CA VAL A 143 -22.63 6.60 14.75
C VAL A 143 -23.51 7.79 15.16
N PHE A 144 -24.41 8.23 14.30
CA PHE A 144 -25.36 9.30 14.62
C PHE A 144 -26.37 8.92 15.73
N LYS A 145 -26.56 7.62 15.98
CA LYS A 145 -27.36 7.08 17.08
C LYS A 145 -26.54 6.84 18.35
N PHE A 146 -25.26 7.22 18.35
CA PHE A 146 -24.31 6.99 19.45
C PHE A 146 -24.11 5.51 19.81
N GLU A 147 -24.23 4.60 18.85
CA GLU A 147 -23.95 3.18 19.05
C GLU A 147 -22.44 2.95 19.16
N ILE A 148 -21.98 2.66 20.40
CA ILE A 148 -20.57 2.60 20.78
C ILE A 148 -19.77 1.62 19.89
N ALA A 149 -20.33 0.47 19.54
CA ALA A 149 -19.66 -0.54 18.75
C ALA A 149 -19.19 0.00 17.38
N TYR A 150 -20.01 0.80 16.69
CA TYR A 150 -19.66 1.40 15.39
C TYR A 150 -18.69 2.57 15.54
N ILE A 151 -18.78 3.34 16.62
CA ILE A 151 -17.81 4.41 16.93
C ILE A 151 -16.43 3.79 17.15
N VAL A 152 -16.35 2.72 17.94
CA VAL A 152 -15.09 1.97 18.19
C VAL A 152 -14.55 1.39 16.90
N LEU A 153 -15.40 0.76 16.06
CA LEU A 153 -14.99 0.23 14.76
C LEU A 153 -14.32 1.30 13.89
N LEU A 154 -15.01 2.43 13.67
CA LEU A 154 -14.47 3.52 12.85
C LEU A 154 -13.21 4.13 13.44
N THR A 155 -13.12 4.24 14.77
CA THR A 155 -11.91 4.72 15.45
C THR A 155 -10.73 3.78 15.19
N ILE A 156 -10.92 2.45 15.31
CA ILE A 156 -9.88 1.47 15.03
C ILE A 156 -9.46 1.51 13.55
N VAL A 157 -10.42 1.61 12.63
CA VAL A 157 -10.13 1.76 11.19
C VAL A 157 -9.30 3.02 10.95
N ALA A 158 -9.69 4.16 11.54
CA ALA A 158 -8.97 5.42 11.37
C ALA A 158 -7.54 5.35 11.92
N LEU A 159 -7.35 4.78 13.11
CA LEU A 159 -6.03 4.61 13.72
C LEU A 159 -5.15 3.67 12.89
N THR A 160 -5.67 2.49 12.52
CA THR A 160 -4.90 1.53 11.72
C THR A 160 -4.56 2.09 10.34
N GLN A 161 -5.48 2.83 9.70
CA GLN A 161 -5.24 3.50 8.42
C GLN A 161 -4.15 4.56 8.55
N TYR A 162 -4.21 5.40 9.57
CA TYR A 162 -3.20 6.42 9.82
C TYR A 162 -1.81 5.79 10.01
N PHE A 163 -1.70 4.76 10.86
CA PHE A 163 -0.43 4.07 11.07
C PHE A 163 0.06 3.33 9.83
N ALA A 164 -0.82 2.67 9.07
CA ALA A 164 -0.46 2.01 7.82
C ALA A 164 0.13 2.97 6.77
N MET A 165 -0.39 4.21 6.70
CA MET A 165 0.17 5.23 5.82
C MET A 165 1.48 5.83 6.34
N LYS A 166 1.63 5.96 7.65
CA LYS A 166 2.80 6.59 8.28
C LYS A 166 3.97 5.64 8.54
N ILE A 167 3.74 4.31 8.55
CA ILE A 167 4.77 3.34 8.93
C ILE A 167 6.04 3.44 8.07
N ASN A 168 5.90 3.65 6.77
CA ASN A 168 7.04 3.83 5.87
C ASN A 168 7.87 5.07 6.26
N THR A 169 7.21 6.20 6.54
CA THR A 169 7.88 7.44 6.96
C THR A 169 8.53 7.29 8.34
N ILE A 170 7.84 6.66 9.28
CA ILE A 170 8.36 6.40 10.63
C ILE A 170 9.62 5.54 10.55
N MET A 171 9.58 4.49 9.75
CA MET A 171 10.72 3.60 9.59
C MET A 171 11.88 4.25 8.81
N SER A 172 11.59 5.02 7.77
CA SER A 172 12.61 5.74 7.00
C SER A 172 13.37 6.77 7.85
N ARG A 173 12.69 7.45 8.78
CA ARG A 173 13.32 8.43 9.69
C ARG A 173 14.35 7.81 10.66
N ARG A 174 14.34 6.49 10.87
CA ARG A 174 15.39 5.81 11.64
C ARG A 174 16.71 5.75 10.89
N ASN A 175 16.70 6.01 9.58
CA ASN A 175 17.89 6.03 8.76
C ASN A 175 18.58 7.41 8.90
N THR A 176 19.87 7.45 9.24
CA THR A 176 20.66 8.65 9.37
C THR A 176 20.83 9.45 8.06
N LYS A 177 20.65 8.79 6.92
CA LYS A 177 20.70 9.41 5.57
C LYS A 177 19.35 9.92 5.08
N TYR A 178 18.29 9.72 5.86
CA TYR A 178 16.98 10.22 5.50
C TYR A 178 16.97 11.75 5.42
N ARG A 179 16.56 12.26 4.27
CA ARG A 179 16.29 13.69 4.06
C ARG A 179 14.89 13.84 3.50
N GLU A 180 14.12 14.74 4.10
CA GLU A 180 12.78 15.05 3.63
C GLU A 180 12.89 15.91 2.36
N THR A 181 12.43 15.39 1.25
CA THR A 181 12.42 16.09 -0.05
C THR A 181 11.03 16.65 -0.35
N SER A 182 10.95 17.61 -1.27
CA SER A 182 9.67 18.17 -1.73
C SER A 182 8.73 17.09 -2.30
N GLN A 183 9.28 16.08 -2.95
CA GLN A 183 8.50 14.94 -3.46
C GLN A 183 7.91 14.10 -2.32
N MET A 184 8.65 13.89 -1.23
CA MET A 184 8.15 13.18 -0.06
C MET A 184 7.06 13.98 0.67
N GLN A 185 7.16 15.29 0.73
CA GLN A 185 6.10 16.14 1.26
C GLN A 185 4.81 16.02 0.45
N SER A 186 4.91 16.01 -0.89
CA SER A 186 3.76 15.78 -1.77
C SER A 186 3.15 14.38 -1.57
N MET A 187 3.96 13.35 -1.42
CA MET A 187 3.50 11.99 -1.09
C MET A 187 2.81 11.94 0.28
N ASN A 188 3.35 12.62 1.29
CA ASN A 188 2.73 12.68 2.61
C ASN A 188 1.37 13.40 2.57
N MET A 189 1.24 14.45 1.78
CA MET A 189 -0.03 15.14 1.57
C MET A 189 -1.05 14.23 0.89
N MET A 190 -0.65 13.51 -0.16
CA MET A 190 -1.48 12.52 -0.84
C MET A 190 -1.90 11.40 0.11
N ASN A 191 -1.00 10.88 0.95
CA ASN A 191 -1.30 9.85 1.94
C ASN A 191 -2.31 10.34 2.99
N ASN A 192 -2.21 11.60 3.43
CA ASN A 192 -3.19 12.17 4.36
C ASN A 192 -4.57 12.29 3.71
N PHE A 193 -4.64 12.73 2.44
CA PHE A 193 -5.88 12.76 1.68
C PHE A 193 -6.47 11.35 1.53
N MET A 194 -5.67 10.35 1.16
CA MET A 194 -6.10 8.95 1.06
C MET A 194 -6.59 8.41 2.41
N THR A 195 -5.98 8.82 3.51
CA THR A 195 -6.43 8.44 4.85
C THR A 195 -7.85 8.95 5.12
N LEU A 196 -8.11 10.24 4.87
CA LEU A 196 -9.45 10.81 5.03
C LEU A 196 -10.47 10.15 4.09
N PHE A 197 -10.06 9.89 2.84
CA PHE A 197 -10.89 9.23 1.84
C PHE A 197 -11.32 7.82 2.31
N ILE A 198 -10.38 7.00 2.79
CA ILE A 198 -10.68 5.65 3.28
C ILE A 198 -11.57 5.68 4.52
N ILE A 199 -11.35 6.61 5.47
CA ILE A 199 -12.18 6.77 6.66
C ILE A 199 -13.62 7.13 6.26
N TYR A 200 -13.78 8.06 5.32
CA TYR A 200 -15.09 8.42 4.79
C TYR A 200 -15.81 7.22 4.16
N PHE A 201 -15.09 6.44 3.30
CA PHE A 201 -15.66 5.24 2.70
C PHE A 201 -15.96 4.15 3.74
N ALA A 202 -15.13 3.99 4.76
CA ALA A 202 -15.41 3.06 5.87
C ALA A 202 -16.69 3.41 6.62
N ALA A 203 -17.04 4.70 6.69
CA ALA A 203 -18.27 5.14 7.34
C ALA A 203 -19.53 4.86 6.50
N ILE A 204 -19.46 5.00 5.17
CA ILE A 204 -20.63 4.91 4.27
C ILE A 204 -20.83 3.56 3.61
N MET A 205 -19.80 2.69 3.62
CA MET A 205 -19.86 1.32 3.10
C MET A 205 -20.33 0.35 4.18
N PRO A 206 -20.78 -0.89 3.81
CA PRO A 206 -21.10 -1.92 4.78
C PRO A 206 -19.95 -2.18 5.76
N ALA A 207 -20.26 -2.41 7.04
CA ALA A 207 -19.26 -2.60 8.10
C ALA A 207 -18.25 -3.74 7.82
N ALA A 208 -18.63 -4.73 7.01
CA ALA A 208 -17.72 -5.76 6.49
C ALA A 208 -16.52 -5.18 5.72
N MET A 209 -16.69 -4.05 5.03
CA MET A 209 -15.58 -3.35 4.37
C MET A 209 -14.62 -2.72 5.38
N SER A 210 -15.14 -2.24 6.51
CA SER A 210 -14.30 -1.76 7.61
C SER A 210 -13.41 -2.87 8.19
N LEU A 211 -13.92 -4.10 8.30
CA LEU A 211 -13.12 -5.28 8.69
C LEU A 211 -12.01 -5.57 7.67
N TYR A 212 -12.35 -5.54 6.39
CA TYR A 212 -11.37 -5.71 5.31
C TYR A 212 -10.25 -4.66 5.39
N TRP A 213 -10.59 -3.36 5.51
CA TRP A 213 -9.60 -2.29 5.62
C TRP A 213 -8.75 -2.42 6.89
N MET A 214 -9.37 -2.65 8.04
CA MET A 214 -8.67 -2.87 9.30
C MET A 214 -7.65 -4.02 9.18
N THR A 215 -8.08 -5.16 8.65
CA THR A 215 -7.21 -6.33 8.45
C THR A 215 -6.06 -6.02 7.51
N THR A 216 -6.33 -5.39 6.36
CA THR A 216 -5.33 -4.98 5.38
C THR A 216 -4.33 -3.98 5.98
N ASN A 217 -4.79 -3.04 6.79
CA ASN A 217 -3.94 -2.05 7.46
C ASN A 217 -2.99 -2.72 8.47
N ILE A 218 -3.51 -3.62 9.29
CA ILE A 218 -2.70 -4.38 10.26
C ILE A 218 -1.63 -5.19 9.53
N ILE A 219 -2.01 -5.91 8.48
CA ILE A 219 -1.05 -6.67 7.66
C ILE A 219 0.00 -5.74 7.05
N THR A 220 -0.41 -4.57 6.55
CA THR A 220 0.51 -3.58 5.96
C THR A 220 1.51 -3.07 6.99
N ILE A 221 1.08 -2.77 8.22
CA ILE A 221 1.95 -2.33 9.30
C ILE A 221 2.98 -3.41 9.64
N VAL A 222 2.51 -4.65 9.89
CA VAL A 222 3.37 -5.79 10.24
C VAL A 222 4.36 -6.11 9.11
N ARG A 223 3.87 -6.18 7.88
CA ARG A 223 4.69 -6.43 6.69
C ARG A 223 5.75 -5.35 6.50
N THR A 224 5.39 -4.08 6.59
CA THR A 224 6.34 -2.98 6.41
C THR A 224 7.40 -2.98 7.49
N TRP A 225 7.01 -3.21 8.74
CA TRP A 225 7.92 -3.36 9.86
C TRP A 225 8.90 -4.53 9.64
N TYR A 226 8.40 -5.71 9.21
CA TYR A 226 9.22 -6.88 8.88
C TYR A 226 10.21 -6.59 7.75
N ILE A 227 9.74 -6.02 6.65
CA ILE A 227 10.58 -5.70 5.50
C ILE A 227 11.69 -4.71 5.91
N TYR A 228 11.37 -3.76 6.75
CA TYR A 228 12.33 -2.76 7.20
C TYR A 228 13.48 -3.40 8.00
N ILE A 229 13.16 -4.29 8.92
CA ILE A 229 14.18 -4.96 9.75
C ILE A 229 15.07 -5.89 8.91
N TYR A 230 14.48 -6.67 8.01
CA TYR A 230 15.21 -7.75 7.35
C TYR A 230 15.75 -7.41 5.96
N HIS A 231 15.18 -6.44 5.28
CA HIS A 231 15.51 -6.15 3.88
C HIS A 231 16.06 -4.75 3.64
N VAL A 232 15.67 -3.74 4.43
CA VAL A 232 16.08 -2.35 4.17
C VAL A 232 17.55 -2.12 4.51
N GLU A 233 18.07 -2.67 5.60
CA GLU A 233 19.50 -2.56 5.91
C GLU A 233 20.37 -3.16 4.80
N LYS A 234 19.94 -4.28 4.22
CA LYS A 234 20.64 -4.89 3.08
C LYS A 234 20.59 -3.99 1.85
N ALA A 235 19.40 -3.49 1.51
CA ALA A 235 19.22 -2.58 0.39
C ALA A 235 20.04 -1.30 0.53
N GLN A 236 20.17 -0.78 1.75
CA GLN A 236 20.98 0.40 2.05
C GLN A 236 22.48 0.14 1.82
N LYS A 237 22.99 -1.00 2.28
CA LYS A 237 24.39 -1.40 2.03
C LYS A 237 24.68 -1.54 0.53
N GLU A 238 23.74 -2.10 -0.24
CA GLU A 238 23.88 -2.22 -1.70
C GLU A 238 23.98 -0.85 -2.39
N VAL A 239 23.13 0.10 -2.01
CA VAL A 239 23.17 1.48 -2.54
C VAL A 239 24.49 2.18 -2.17
N ASP A 240 24.95 2.03 -0.94
CA ASP A 240 26.22 2.61 -0.47
C ASP A 240 27.41 2.03 -1.22
N GLN A 241 27.46 0.72 -1.44
CA GLN A 241 28.51 0.05 -2.23
C GLN A 241 28.50 0.50 -3.69
N ALA A 242 27.30 0.59 -4.31
CA ALA A 242 27.16 1.08 -5.68
C ALA A 242 27.70 2.50 -5.83
N ASN A 243 27.43 3.37 -4.86
CA ASN A 243 27.91 4.76 -4.85
C ASN A 243 29.44 4.84 -4.63
N THR A 244 29.98 4.05 -3.72
CA THR A 244 31.44 4.00 -3.48
C THR A 244 32.18 3.51 -4.73
N ASN A 245 31.73 2.43 -5.36
CA ASN A 245 32.31 1.89 -6.59
C ASN A 245 32.26 2.91 -7.74
N TYR A 246 31.19 3.70 -7.84
CA TYR A 246 31.07 4.76 -8.84
C TYR A 246 32.10 5.88 -8.61
N LEU A 247 32.27 6.33 -7.38
CA LEU A 247 33.24 7.38 -7.02
C LEU A 247 34.68 6.92 -7.29
N THR A 248 35.01 5.69 -6.94
CA THR A 248 36.34 5.10 -7.20
C THR A 248 36.64 4.99 -8.70
N LYS A 249 35.66 4.52 -9.50
CA LYS A 249 35.83 4.48 -10.97
C LYS A 249 35.98 5.87 -11.59
N ARG A 250 35.31 6.87 -11.06
CA ARG A 250 35.43 8.27 -11.54
C ARG A 250 36.81 8.88 -11.20
N GLN A 251 37.32 8.61 -10.01
CA GLN A 251 38.65 9.04 -9.61
C GLN A 251 39.77 8.40 -10.45
N ASN A 252 39.64 7.10 -10.76
CA ASN A 252 40.60 6.37 -11.60
C ASN A 252 40.55 6.79 -13.09
N LYS A 253 39.45 7.39 -13.53
CA LYS A 253 39.32 7.88 -14.93
C LYS A 253 39.85 9.31 -15.12
N ASN A 254 40.04 10.03 -14.00
CA ASN A 254 40.58 11.39 -13.98
C ASN A 254 42.10 11.45 -13.60
N LYS A 255 42.71 10.30 -13.40
CA LYS A 255 44.15 10.09 -13.36
C LYS A 255 44.64 9.57 -14.71
#